data_19596376a98ad97431672369ac9317cf
#
_entry.id   19596376a98ad97431672369ac9317cf
#
_cell.length_a   1.000
_cell.length_b   1.000
_cell.length_c   1.000
_cell.angle_alpha   90.00
_cell.angle_beta   90.00
_cell.angle_gamma   90.00
#
_symmetry.space_group_name_H-M   'P 1'
#
loop_
_entity.id
_entity.type
_entity.pdbx_description
1 polymer ?
#
loop_
_entity_poly.entity_id
_entity_poly.type
_entity_poly.pdbx_seq_one_letter_code
_entity_poly.pdbx_strand_id
1 'polypeptide(L)'
;MLAHDGYGPGRHARGRTGPRRVDDDPVDAGAVAPPSAGLALDLAALGCETAMLVLLGLGGWDLGSGGLFGISLAVFYPALAVLIWGMWVAPRARRRLRDPWLLLLQVALFVATGVQIGVAGHRTTAWVFPPVAVAVFVAARVVSRRAAAAPIVDPSDDLTWYEHDDDEPPAE
;
A
#
# COMPACT_ATOMS: atom_id res chain seq x y z
N MET A 1 49.13 26.58 38.34
CA MET A 1 50.09 25.70 37.64
C MET A 1 49.42 25.29 36.35
N LEU A 2 49.81 25.94 35.28
CA LEU A 2 49.23 25.91 33.95
C LEU A 2 49.88 24.76 33.17
N ALA A 3 49.10 23.84 32.63
CA ALA A 3 49.55 22.87 31.64
C ALA A 3 48.85 23.15 30.31
N HIS A 4 49.65 23.49 29.37
CA HIS A 4 49.40 23.91 28.01
C HIS A 4 49.51 22.67 27.13
N ASP A 5 48.44 22.20 26.53
CA ASP A 5 48.46 21.03 25.66
C ASP A 5 48.22 21.38 24.20
N GLY A 6 49.18 20.92 23.44
CA GLY A 6 49.47 21.26 22.07
C GLY A 6 48.43 20.81 21.04
N TYR A 7 48.15 21.75 20.20
CA TYR A 7 47.37 21.56 18.97
C TYR A 7 48.29 20.98 17.87
N GLY A 8 48.14 19.71 17.58
CA GLY A 8 48.84 19.06 16.47
C GLY A 8 48.11 19.31 15.14
N PRO A 9 48.78 19.76 14.09
CA PRO A 9 48.15 19.95 12.79
C PRO A 9 47.90 18.57 12.12
N GLY A 10 46.63 18.20 12.05
CA GLY A 10 46.18 17.00 11.32
C GLY A 10 46.48 17.14 9.82
N ARG A 11 47.35 16.26 9.34
CA ARG A 11 47.65 16.08 7.92
C ARG A 11 46.39 15.55 7.23
N HIS A 12 45.72 16.41 6.47
CA HIS A 12 44.71 15.98 5.52
C HIS A 12 45.38 15.14 4.42
N ALA A 13 45.33 13.82 4.57
CA ALA A 13 45.62 12.91 3.50
C ALA A 13 44.57 13.12 2.40
N ARG A 14 44.98 13.80 1.33
CA ARG A 14 44.19 13.88 0.09
C ARG A 14 44.06 12.44 -0.47
N GLY A 15 43.01 11.75 -0.12
CA GLY A 15 42.60 10.52 -0.80
C GLY A 15 42.34 10.85 -2.26
N ARG A 16 43.21 10.38 -3.12
CA ARG A 16 43.07 10.38 -4.57
C ARG A 16 41.89 9.46 -4.90
N THR A 17 40.72 10.01 -5.02
CA THR A 17 39.57 9.30 -5.59
C THR A 17 39.83 9.16 -7.08
N GLY A 18 40.37 8.01 -7.48
CA GLY A 18 40.40 7.61 -8.89
C GLY A 18 38.95 7.60 -9.45
N PRO A 19 38.81 7.77 -10.76
CA PRO A 19 37.51 7.70 -11.38
C PRO A 19 36.87 6.36 -11.01
N ARG A 20 35.79 6.42 -10.23
CA ARG A 20 34.98 5.26 -9.87
C ARG A 20 34.46 4.71 -11.18
N ARG A 21 35.04 3.58 -11.60
CA ARG A 21 34.48 2.82 -12.71
C ARG A 21 33.04 2.54 -12.32
N VAL A 22 32.11 3.14 -13.03
CA VAL A 22 30.70 2.75 -12.98
C VAL A 22 30.71 1.37 -13.57
N ASP A 23 30.82 0.36 -12.70
CA ASP A 23 30.57 -1.01 -13.10
C ASP A 23 29.13 -0.98 -13.61
N ASP A 24 28.94 -1.38 -14.86
CA ASP A 24 27.66 -1.55 -15.50
C ASP A 24 26.93 -2.74 -14.83
N ASP A 25 26.67 -2.60 -13.52
CA ASP A 25 25.69 -3.48 -12.90
C ASP A 25 24.38 -3.26 -13.66
N PRO A 26 23.84 -4.31 -14.26
CA PRO A 26 22.52 -4.20 -14.86
C PRO A 26 21.63 -3.72 -13.72
N VAL A 27 21.28 -2.44 -13.75
CA VAL A 27 20.23 -1.90 -12.90
C VAL A 27 19.06 -2.79 -13.22
N ASP A 28 18.83 -3.78 -12.33
CA ASP A 28 17.57 -4.50 -12.31
C ASP A 28 16.51 -3.41 -12.25
N ALA A 29 16.06 -3.00 -13.40
CA ALA A 29 14.93 -2.13 -13.56
C ALA A 29 13.75 -2.93 -12.99
N GLY A 30 13.68 -2.92 -11.67
CA GLY A 30 12.57 -3.49 -10.93
C GLY A 30 11.34 -2.95 -11.61
N ALA A 31 10.68 -3.81 -12.38
CA ALA A 31 9.61 -3.45 -13.27
C ALA A 31 8.61 -2.61 -12.47
N VAL A 32 8.74 -1.29 -12.58
CA VAL A 32 7.76 -0.36 -12.01
C VAL A 32 6.46 -0.70 -12.71
N ALA A 33 5.54 -1.30 -11.97
CA ALA A 33 4.25 -1.67 -12.53
C ALA A 33 3.65 -0.42 -13.19
N PRO A 34 3.17 -0.51 -14.44
CA PRO A 34 2.62 0.64 -15.13
C PRO A 34 1.51 1.25 -14.27
N PRO A 35 1.33 2.58 -14.26
CA PRO A 35 0.35 3.27 -13.42
C PRO A 35 -1.08 2.73 -13.58
N SER A 36 -1.39 2.16 -14.74
CA SER A 36 -2.62 1.43 -15.03
C SER A 36 -2.81 0.15 -14.19
N ALA A 37 -1.73 -0.55 -13.82
CA ALA A 37 -1.82 -1.76 -13.01
C ALA A 37 -2.17 -1.44 -11.54
N GLY A 38 -1.68 -0.35 -10.98
CA GLY A 38 -2.07 0.13 -9.65
C GLY A 38 -3.55 0.44 -9.58
N LEU A 39 -4.05 1.22 -10.54
CA LEU A 39 -5.48 1.56 -10.62
C LEU A 39 -6.36 0.32 -10.79
N ALA A 40 -5.97 -0.65 -11.61
CA ALA A 40 -6.72 -1.88 -11.80
C ALA A 40 -6.83 -2.69 -10.50
N LEU A 41 -5.75 -2.79 -9.73
CA LEU A 41 -5.75 -3.48 -8.44
C LEU A 41 -6.59 -2.75 -7.38
N ASP A 42 -6.55 -1.42 -7.36
CA ASP A 42 -7.37 -0.62 -6.45
C ASP A 42 -8.86 -0.77 -6.77
N LEU A 43 -9.22 -0.78 -8.06
CA LEU A 43 -10.59 -1.05 -8.50
C LEU A 43 -11.02 -2.48 -8.18
N ALA A 44 -10.14 -3.47 -8.33
CA ALA A 44 -10.43 -4.86 -7.95
C ALA A 44 -10.61 -4.99 -6.43
N ALA A 45 -9.80 -4.30 -5.61
CA ALA A 45 -9.97 -4.27 -4.16
C ALA A 45 -11.33 -3.66 -3.77
N LEU A 46 -11.70 -2.53 -4.37
CA LEU A 46 -13.02 -1.91 -4.17
C LEU A 46 -14.16 -2.85 -4.62
N GLY A 47 -13.96 -3.58 -5.73
CA GLY A 47 -14.89 -4.61 -6.19
C GLY A 47 -15.08 -5.73 -5.16
N CYS A 48 -14.02 -6.20 -4.52
CA CYS A 48 -14.08 -7.20 -3.46
C CYS A 48 -14.82 -6.68 -2.21
N GLU A 49 -14.60 -5.41 -1.83
CA GLU A 49 -15.32 -4.78 -0.73
C GLU A 49 -16.81 -4.64 -1.03
N THR A 50 -17.16 -4.23 -2.26
CA THR A 50 -18.55 -4.17 -2.70
C THR A 50 -19.19 -5.55 -2.74
N ALA A 51 -18.50 -6.56 -3.27
CA ALA A 51 -18.97 -7.94 -3.28
C ALA A 51 -19.20 -8.47 -1.85
N MET A 52 -18.32 -8.14 -0.90
CA MET A 52 -18.50 -8.47 0.51
C MET A 52 -19.83 -7.93 1.06
N LEU A 53 -20.15 -6.67 0.80
CA LEU A 53 -21.42 -6.07 1.28
C LEU A 53 -22.63 -6.74 0.66
N VAL A 54 -22.58 -7.06 -0.64
CA VAL A 54 -23.66 -7.79 -1.34
C VAL A 54 -23.82 -9.19 -0.75
N LEU A 55 -22.73 -9.92 -0.54
CA LEU A 55 -22.76 -11.28 0.04
C LEU A 55 -23.29 -11.26 1.48
N LEU A 56 -22.92 -10.25 2.28
CA LEU A 56 -23.47 -10.06 3.63
C LEU A 56 -24.98 -9.84 3.60
N GLY A 57 -25.47 -9.06 2.63
CA GLY A 57 -26.90 -8.84 2.44
C GLY A 57 -27.64 -10.11 2.03
N LEU A 58 -27.13 -10.81 1.01
CA LEU A 58 -27.73 -12.07 0.52
C LEU A 58 -27.73 -13.15 1.61
N GLY A 59 -26.58 -13.36 2.27
CA GLY A 59 -26.49 -14.32 3.37
C GLY A 59 -27.39 -13.96 4.54
N GLY A 60 -27.59 -12.67 4.84
CA GLY A 60 -28.54 -12.21 5.85
C GLY A 60 -29.99 -12.55 5.48
N TRP A 61 -30.37 -12.35 4.22
CA TRP A 61 -31.70 -12.73 3.71
C TRP A 61 -31.96 -14.23 3.86
N ASP A 62 -31.01 -15.06 3.44
CA ASP A 62 -31.12 -16.50 3.48
C ASP A 62 -31.17 -17.05 4.91
N LEU A 63 -30.32 -16.51 5.81
CA LEU A 63 -30.34 -16.87 7.23
C LEU A 63 -31.67 -16.51 7.93
N GLY A 64 -32.28 -15.41 7.49
CA GLY A 64 -33.59 -14.99 8.00
C GLY A 64 -34.78 -15.76 7.39
N SER A 65 -34.52 -16.72 6.50
CA SER A 65 -35.57 -17.48 5.79
C SER A 65 -36.59 -16.59 5.05
N GLY A 66 -36.11 -15.41 4.59
CA GLY A 66 -36.96 -14.41 3.94
C GLY A 66 -37.87 -13.64 4.92
N GLY A 67 -38.86 -12.95 4.37
CA GLY A 67 -39.81 -12.17 5.17
C GLY A 67 -39.17 -10.98 5.87
N LEU A 68 -39.82 -10.42 6.88
CA LEU A 68 -39.38 -9.24 7.58
C LEU A 68 -38.06 -9.47 8.33
N PHE A 69 -37.84 -10.62 8.89
CA PHE A 69 -36.60 -10.97 9.61
C PHE A 69 -35.41 -11.10 8.64
N GLY A 70 -35.63 -11.73 7.46
CA GLY A 70 -34.62 -11.78 6.41
C GLY A 70 -34.20 -10.36 5.93
N ILE A 71 -35.17 -9.46 5.70
CA ILE A 71 -34.90 -8.07 5.35
C ILE A 71 -34.04 -7.41 6.43
N SER A 72 -34.42 -7.59 7.70
CA SER A 72 -33.69 -6.99 8.82
C SER A 72 -32.23 -7.45 8.86
N LEU A 73 -31.94 -8.73 8.69
CA LEU A 73 -30.58 -9.26 8.64
C LEU A 73 -29.83 -8.86 7.38
N ALA A 74 -30.50 -8.80 6.23
CA ALA A 74 -29.94 -8.37 4.96
C ALA A 74 -29.45 -6.90 5.00
N VAL A 75 -30.07 -6.06 5.82
CA VAL A 75 -29.65 -4.67 6.05
C VAL A 75 -28.64 -4.59 7.19
N PHE A 76 -28.85 -5.34 8.26
CA PHE A 76 -28.02 -5.27 9.48
C PHE A 76 -26.56 -5.66 9.23
N TYR A 77 -26.29 -6.79 8.55
CA TYR A 77 -24.93 -7.26 8.34
C TYR A 77 -24.07 -6.31 7.50
N PRO A 78 -24.51 -5.84 6.31
CA PRO A 78 -23.72 -4.85 5.56
C PRO A 78 -23.62 -3.51 6.30
N ALA A 79 -24.66 -3.07 7.01
CA ALA A 79 -24.60 -1.85 7.81
C ALA A 79 -23.54 -1.95 8.92
N LEU A 80 -23.47 -3.10 9.61
CA LEU A 80 -22.44 -3.36 10.61
C LEU A 80 -21.03 -3.34 9.99
N ALA A 81 -20.85 -3.98 8.82
CA ALA A 81 -19.57 -3.97 8.12
C ALA A 81 -19.14 -2.54 7.72
N VAL A 82 -20.06 -1.73 7.19
CA VAL A 82 -19.82 -0.31 6.85
C VAL A 82 -19.47 0.51 8.09
N LEU A 83 -20.14 0.27 9.22
CA LEU A 83 -19.84 0.94 10.48
C LEU A 83 -18.41 0.62 10.95
N ILE A 84 -18.06 -0.66 10.96
CA ILE A 84 -16.71 -1.13 11.31
C ILE A 84 -15.69 -0.49 10.38
N TRP A 85 -15.94 -0.54 9.08
CA TRP A 85 -15.06 0.04 8.06
C TRP A 85 -14.89 1.55 8.26
N GLY A 86 -15.98 2.28 8.48
CA GLY A 86 -15.96 3.73 8.69
C GLY A 86 -15.23 4.17 9.96
N MET A 87 -15.27 3.34 11.03
CA MET A 87 -14.61 3.65 12.30
C MET A 87 -13.11 3.40 12.28
N TRP A 88 -12.64 2.35 11.58
CA TRP A 88 -11.25 1.89 11.69
C TRP A 88 -10.46 1.82 10.39
N VAL A 89 -11.13 1.65 9.25
CA VAL A 89 -10.47 1.44 7.95
C VAL A 89 -10.46 2.71 7.09
N ALA A 90 -11.50 3.53 7.16
CA ALA A 90 -11.64 4.72 6.33
C ALA A 90 -10.45 5.68 6.49
N PRO A 91 -10.00 6.34 5.41
CA PRO A 91 -8.84 7.26 5.44
C PRO A 91 -8.99 8.42 6.44
N ARG A 92 -10.23 8.84 6.70
CA ARG A 92 -10.58 9.91 7.65
C ARG A 92 -11.10 9.41 9.00
N ALA A 93 -10.94 8.12 9.30
CA ALA A 93 -11.38 7.55 10.58
C ALA A 93 -10.63 8.18 11.75
N ARG A 94 -11.37 8.61 12.78
CA ARG A 94 -10.79 9.20 14.01
C ARG A 94 -9.87 8.23 14.76
N ARG A 95 -10.09 6.92 14.62
CA ARG A 95 -9.32 5.83 15.26
C ARG A 95 -8.73 4.88 14.22
N ARG A 96 -8.15 5.45 13.16
CA ARG A 96 -7.56 4.62 12.10
C ARG A 96 -6.52 3.66 12.69
N LEU A 97 -6.72 2.39 12.44
CA LEU A 97 -5.76 1.35 12.81
C LEU A 97 -4.47 1.49 11.99
N ARG A 98 -3.33 1.27 12.66
CA ARG A 98 -2.02 1.17 11.99
C ARG A 98 -1.85 -0.24 11.42
N ASP A 99 -1.04 -0.36 10.38
CA ASP A 99 -0.57 -1.67 9.94
C ASP A 99 0.24 -2.33 11.08
N PRO A 100 0.07 -3.63 11.38
CA PRO A 100 -0.66 -4.65 10.60
C PRO A 100 -2.15 -4.81 10.97
N TRP A 101 -2.66 -4.12 12.00
CA TRP A 101 -4.02 -4.30 12.52
C TRP A 101 -5.11 -4.01 11.50
N LEU A 102 -4.87 -3.04 10.62
CA LEU A 102 -5.79 -2.72 9.55
C LEU A 102 -5.93 -3.89 8.55
N LEU A 103 -4.81 -4.54 8.20
CA LEU A 103 -4.82 -5.73 7.35
C LEU A 103 -5.59 -6.88 8.03
N LEU A 104 -5.32 -7.12 9.33
CA LEU A 104 -5.99 -8.18 10.09
C LEU A 104 -7.50 -7.96 10.15
N LEU A 105 -7.95 -6.73 10.39
CA LEU A 105 -9.37 -6.39 10.41
C LEU A 105 -10.02 -6.65 9.04
N GLN A 106 -9.36 -6.26 7.94
CA GLN A 106 -9.88 -6.48 6.60
C GLN A 106 -10.00 -7.98 6.28
N VAL A 107 -8.96 -8.76 6.61
CA VAL A 107 -8.99 -10.21 6.48
C VAL A 107 -10.11 -10.83 7.32
N ALA A 108 -10.27 -10.37 8.57
CA ALA A 108 -11.33 -10.84 9.46
C ALA A 108 -12.74 -10.59 8.88
N LEU A 109 -12.96 -9.43 8.25
CA LEU A 109 -14.23 -9.10 7.59
C LEU A 109 -14.50 -10.04 6.40
N PHE A 110 -13.50 -10.32 5.56
CA PHE A 110 -13.66 -11.25 4.43
C PHE A 110 -13.93 -12.69 4.92
N VAL A 111 -13.22 -13.14 5.95
CA VAL A 111 -13.45 -14.47 6.55
C VAL A 111 -14.82 -14.55 7.20
N ALA A 112 -15.24 -13.54 7.96
CA ALA A 112 -16.57 -13.49 8.57
C ALA A 112 -17.68 -13.56 7.52
N THR A 113 -17.52 -12.86 6.38
CA THR A 113 -18.43 -12.96 5.24
C THR A 113 -18.49 -14.38 4.67
N GLY A 114 -17.31 -15.02 4.51
CA GLY A 114 -17.25 -16.41 4.05
C GLY A 114 -17.95 -17.36 4.99
N VAL A 115 -17.76 -17.23 6.30
CA VAL A 115 -18.45 -18.05 7.31
C VAL A 115 -19.96 -17.84 7.23
N GLN A 116 -20.42 -16.59 7.21
CA GLN A 116 -21.84 -16.26 7.15
C GLN A 116 -22.51 -16.85 5.91
N ILE A 117 -21.93 -16.68 4.73
CA ILE A 117 -22.45 -17.19 3.47
C ILE A 117 -22.42 -18.73 3.44
N GLY A 118 -21.43 -19.34 4.09
CA GLY A 118 -21.33 -20.80 4.27
C GLY A 118 -22.44 -21.36 5.14
N VAL A 119 -22.78 -20.67 6.24
CA VAL A 119 -23.91 -21.03 7.12
C VAL A 119 -25.23 -20.84 6.38
N ALA A 120 -25.36 -19.85 5.50
CA ALA A 120 -26.52 -19.65 4.63
C ALA A 120 -26.66 -20.73 3.52
N GLY A 121 -25.73 -21.69 3.41
CA GLY A 121 -25.78 -22.81 2.48
C GLY A 121 -24.95 -22.71 1.22
N HIS A 122 -24.32 -21.55 0.97
CA HIS A 122 -23.51 -21.27 -0.24
C HIS A 122 -22.05 -21.69 -0.07
N ARG A 123 -21.78 -22.97 0.10
CA ARG A 123 -20.46 -23.53 0.42
C ARG A 123 -19.36 -23.14 -0.57
N THR A 124 -19.64 -23.18 -1.87
CA THR A 124 -18.65 -22.84 -2.88
C THR A 124 -18.20 -21.39 -2.74
N THR A 125 -19.14 -20.45 -2.63
CA THR A 125 -18.82 -19.02 -2.43
C THR A 125 -18.07 -18.78 -1.12
N ALA A 126 -18.44 -19.50 -0.04
CA ALA A 126 -17.77 -19.42 1.26
C ALA A 126 -16.28 -19.78 1.20
N TRP A 127 -15.91 -20.77 0.38
CA TRP A 127 -14.52 -21.20 0.25
C TRP A 127 -13.72 -20.38 -0.78
N VAL A 128 -14.37 -19.85 -1.81
CA VAL A 128 -13.70 -19.14 -2.91
C VAL A 128 -13.52 -17.64 -2.60
N PHE A 129 -14.55 -16.99 -2.06
CA PHE A 129 -14.56 -15.55 -1.89
C PHE A 129 -13.45 -15.02 -0.94
N PRO A 130 -13.29 -15.54 0.31
CA PRO A 130 -12.30 -14.98 1.23
C PRO A 130 -10.86 -15.04 0.71
N PRO A 131 -10.34 -16.18 0.20
CA PRO A 131 -8.96 -16.23 -0.27
C PRO A 131 -8.72 -15.35 -1.51
N VAL A 132 -9.69 -15.25 -2.42
CA VAL A 132 -9.59 -14.36 -3.58
C VAL A 132 -9.55 -12.90 -3.14
N ALA A 133 -10.47 -12.48 -2.26
CA ALA A 133 -10.53 -11.12 -1.77
C ALA A 133 -9.26 -10.73 -1.01
N VAL A 134 -8.74 -11.62 -0.15
CA VAL A 134 -7.48 -11.42 0.57
C VAL A 134 -6.30 -11.30 -0.40
N ALA A 135 -6.22 -12.17 -1.42
CA ALA A 135 -5.14 -12.13 -2.40
C ALA A 135 -5.14 -10.80 -3.19
N VAL A 136 -6.30 -10.36 -3.67
CA VAL A 136 -6.45 -9.08 -4.37
C VAL A 136 -6.06 -7.91 -3.46
N PHE A 137 -6.54 -7.90 -2.22
CA PHE A 137 -6.27 -6.83 -1.27
C PHE A 137 -4.78 -6.75 -0.90
N VAL A 138 -4.12 -7.89 -0.68
CA VAL A 138 -2.67 -7.95 -0.40
C VAL A 138 -1.88 -7.50 -1.62
N ALA A 139 -2.26 -7.94 -2.84
CA ALA A 139 -1.60 -7.52 -4.07
C ALA A 139 -1.67 -6.00 -4.27
N ALA A 140 -2.86 -5.41 -4.11
CA ALA A 140 -3.04 -3.96 -4.17
C ALA A 140 -2.15 -3.22 -3.17
N ARG A 141 -2.08 -3.71 -1.92
CA ARG A 141 -1.22 -3.15 -0.87
C ARG A 141 0.27 -3.23 -1.21
N VAL A 142 0.74 -4.35 -1.73
CA VAL A 142 2.16 -4.54 -2.09
C VAL A 142 2.54 -3.59 -3.22
N VAL A 143 1.70 -3.47 -4.26
CA VAL A 143 1.95 -2.56 -5.39
C VAL A 143 1.97 -1.11 -4.93
N SER A 144 0.98 -0.68 -4.12
CA SER A 144 0.93 0.69 -3.59
C SER A 144 2.14 1.04 -2.73
N ARG A 145 2.64 0.09 -1.92
CA ARG A 145 3.86 0.30 -1.11
C ARG A 145 5.12 0.42 -1.96
N ARG A 146 5.24 -0.39 -3.02
CA ARG A 146 6.37 -0.31 -3.96
C ARG A 146 6.37 1.01 -4.71
N ALA A 147 5.20 1.48 -5.17
CA ALA A 147 5.07 2.78 -5.81
C ALA A 147 5.46 3.95 -4.89
N ALA A 148 5.08 3.89 -3.61
CA ALA A 148 5.45 4.90 -2.62
C ALA A 148 6.93 4.88 -2.22
N ALA A 149 7.63 3.75 -2.40
CA ALA A 149 9.05 3.60 -2.11
C ALA A 149 9.96 3.96 -3.30
N ALA A 150 9.39 4.22 -4.48
CA ALA A 150 10.17 4.67 -5.63
C ALA A 150 10.82 6.02 -5.34
N PRO A 151 12.13 6.22 -5.62
CA PRO A 151 12.80 7.49 -5.42
C PRO A 151 12.11 8.56 -6.27
N ILE A 152 11.83 9.69 -5.65
CA ILE A 152 11.35 10.88 -6.35
C ILE A 152 12.56 11.38 -7.14
N VAL A 153 12.58 11.21 -8.45
CA VAL A 153 13.55 11.86 -9.33
C VAL A 153 13.18 13.34 -9.31
N ASP A 154 14.02 14.14 -8.65
CA ASP A 154 13.84 15.58 -8.64
C ASP A 154 14.16 16.13 -10.04
N PRO A 155 13.18 16.73 -10.73
CA PRO A 155 13.42 17.27 -12.07
C PRO A 155 14.47 18.41 -12.07
N SER A 156 14.85 18.94 -10.92
CA SER A 156 15.89 19.96 -10.78
C SER A 156 17.30 19.40 -10.86
N ASP A 157 17.50 18.09 -10.63
CA ASP A 157 18.81 17.46 -10.75
C ASP A 157 19.33 17.46 -12.20
N ASP A 158 18.44 17.48 -13.18
CA ASP A 158 18.80 17.55 -14.61
C ASP A 158 19.21 18.98 -15.05
N LEU A 159 18.90 20.02 -14.26
CA LEU A 159 19.18 21.40 -14.66
C LEU A 159 20.59 21.88 -14.25
N THR A 160 21.27 21.17 -13.36
CA THR A 160 22.61 21.57 -12.87
C THR A 160 23.71 21.38 -13.90
N TRP A 161 23.46 20.65 -14.99
CA TRP A 161 24.43 20.40 -16.06
C TRP A 161 24.57 21.57 -17.03
N TYR A 162 23.57 22.47 -17.07
CA TYR A 162 23.58 23.59 -18.02
C TYR A 162 24.23 24.87 -17.48
N GLU A 163 24.52 24.92 -16.17
CA GLU A 163 25.01 26.16 -15.53
C GLU A 163 26.53 26.27 -15.48
N HIS A 164 27.30 25.27 -15.97
CA HIS A 164 28.75 25.21 -15.78
C HIS A 164 29.60 25.56 -17.01
N ASP A 165 28.98 25.81 -18.18
CA ASP A 165 29.74 26.06 -19.42
C ASP A 165 29.95 27.55 -19.75
N ASP A 166 29.38 28.49 -18.98
CA ASP A 166 29.46 29.93 -19.32
C ASP A 166 30.61 30.70 -18.66
N ASP A 167 31.44 30.08 -17.82
CA ASP A 167 32.51 30.75 -17.09
C ASP A 167 33.90 30.57 -17.69
N GLU A 168 34.05 30.13 -18.94
CA GLU A 168 35.35 30.12 -19.59
C GLU A 168 35.69 31.54 -20.13
N PRO A 169 36.60 32.29 -19.47
CA PRO A 169 36.97 33.63 -19.94
C PRO A 169 37.66 33.52 -21.30
N PRO A 170 37.39 34.48 -22.22
CA PRO A 170 38.02 34.49 -23.51
C PRO A 170 39.56 34.58 -23.33
N ALA A 171 40.27 33.65 -23.96
CA ALA A 171 41.73 33.64 -24.03
C ALA A 171 42.23 34.90 -24.77
N GLU A 172 42.97 35.78 -24.07
CA GLU A 172 43.71 36.91 -24.65
C GLU A 172 45.01 36.45 -25.32
#